data_b66bd8cab79c2f19f3a7209fc29e5e99
#
_entry.id   b66bd8cab79c2f19f3a7209fc29e5e99
#
_cell.length_a   1.000
_cell.length_b   1.000
_cell.length_c   1.000
_cell.angle_alpha   90.00
_cell.angle_beta   90.00
_cell.angle_gamma   90.00
#
_symmetry.space_group_name_H-M   'P 1'
#
loop_
_entity.id
_entity.type
_entity.pdbx_description
1 polymer ?
#
loop_
_entity_poly.entity_id
_entity_poly.type
_entity_poly.pdbx_seq_one_letter_code
_entity_poly.pdbx_strand_id
1 'polypeptide(L)'
;MLKCSPYKENGINENMNILKRYISLPNRKYDYCIVSDCPELIRTLELLYVGFLKYEAVQKYMELQIYQIGNEEYQVSFNGKTDVQNDPIRFVKNILFENPYFDESILALHGAAIGTGEMASLFLGRTCAGKTTLTAYLVNKGFKYITEDCILINYADKLVNPCPLPLHLRDGGKDVLLKNNIAPEYRYINFSSIKRYTFMPQNVETKPTPIGAIYFITRDENRNRVCSLKTEDAFIRLIKSPITW
;
A
#
# COMPACT_ATOMS: atom_id res chain seq x y z
N MET A 1 12.32 24.04 -16.11
CA MET A 1 11.64 23.51 -17.32
C MET A 1 12.44 22.33 -17.83
N LEU A 2 12.07 21.13 -17.44
CA LEU A 2 12.62 19.89 -18.01
C LEU A 2 11.83 19.61 -19.29
N LYS A 3 12.51 19.75 -20.42
CA LYS A 3 11.96 19.44 -21.74
C LYS A 3 11.79 17.94 -21.85
N CYS A 4 10.54 17.48 -22.06
CA CYS A 4 10.26 16.14 -22.55
C CYS A 4 10.92 15.95 -23.90
N SER A 5 11.86 15.01 -23.99
CA SER A 5 12.40 14.55 -25.26
C SER A 5 11.36 13.70 -25.96
N PRO A 6 11.08 13.88 -27.26
CA PRO A 6 10.18 13.01 -27.98
C PRO A 6 10.90 11.67 -28.29
N TYR A 7 10.56 10.63 -27.51
CA TYR A 7 10.95 9.28 -27.91
C TYR A 7 10.18 8.86 -29.17
N LYS A 8 10.90 8.44 -30.18
CA LYS A 8 10.36 7.87 -31.41
C LYS A 8 9.55 6.61 -31.07
N GLU A 9 8.29 6.66 -31.40
CA GLU A 9 7.35 5.56 -31.47
C GLU A 9 7.86 4.49 -32.46
N ASN A 10 8.43 3.42 -31.90
CA ASN A 10 8.63 2.21 -32.71
C ASN A 10 7.63 1.16 -32.21
N GLY A 11 6.53 0.98 -32.89
CA GLY A 11 5.71 -0.22 -32.85
C GLY A 11 4.46 -0.20 -31.95
N ILE A 12 3.97 0.94 -31.53
CA ILE A 12 2.64 1.01 -30.87
C ILE A 12 1.57 1.03 -31.97
N ASN A 13 0.72 0.01 -31.97
CA ASN A 13 -0.42 -0.11 -32.87
C ASN A 13 -1.39 1.05 -32.60
N GLU A 14 -1.71 1.88 -33.61
CA GLU A 14 -2.54 3.11 -33.51
C GLU A 14 -3.97 2.86 -32.98
N ASN A 15 -4.36 1.61 -32.71
CA ASN A 15 -5.67 1.20 -32.18
C ASN A 15 -5.67 0.76 -30.70
N MET A 16 -4.59 0.95 -29.94
CA MET A 16 -4.59 0.61 -28.52
C MET A 16 -5.35 1.65 -27.70
N ASN A 17 -6.35 1.21 -26.97
CA ASN A 17 -7.12 2.06 -26.05
C ASN A 17 -6.29 2.35 -24.80
N ILE A 18 -5.47 3.39 -24.84
CA ILE A 18 -4.58 3.77 -23.73
C ILE A 18 -5.39 4.40 -22.62
N LEU A 19 -5.31 3.82 -21.44
CA LEU A 19 -5.97 4.27 -20.23
C LEU A 19 -4.98 5.05 -19.35
N LYS A 20 -5.46 6.13 -18.72
CA LYS A 20 -4.70 6.94 -17.78
C LYS A 20 -5.43 7.03 -16.45
N ARG A 21 -4.70 6.89 -15.35
CA ARG A 21 -5.18 7.10 -13.98
C ARG A 21 -4.10 7.75 -13.14
N TYR A 22 -4.50 8.57 -12.21
CA TYR A 22 -3.59 9.26 -11.30
C TYR A 22 -3.78 8.72 -9.89
N ILE A 23 -2.68 8.41 -9.21
CA ILE A 23 -2.67 8.00 -7.81
C ILE A 23 -2.05 9.13 -7.01
N SER A 24 -2.86 9.72 -6.11
CA SER A 24 -2.46 10.82 -5.23
C SER A 24 -2.43 10.30 -3.80
N LEU A 25 -1.25 9.94 -3.30
CA LEU A 25 -1.06 9.47 -1.93
C LEU A 25 -0.67 10.63 -1.00
N PRO A 26 -1.02 10.60 0.28
CA PRO A 26 -0.62 11.63 1.24
C PRO A 26 0.90 11.66 1.42
N ASN A 27 1.43 12.83 1.75
CA ASN A 27 2.83 13.06 2.05
C ASN A 27 3.79 12.67 0.91
N ARG A 28 3.34 12.80 -0.34
CA ARG A 28 4.14 12.61 -1.55
C ARG A 28 4.45 13.94 -2.23
N LYS A 29 5.64 14.04 -2.79
CA LYS A 29 6.08 15.21 -3.58
C LYS A 29 5.36 15.29 -4.95
N TYR A 30 4.88 14.16 -5.45
CA TYR A 30 4.27 14.03 -6.78
C TYR A 30 3.08 13.06 -6.73
N ASP A 31 2.12 13.29 -7.62
CA ASP A 31 1.17 12.26 -8.02
C ASP A 31 1.85 11.28 -8.97
N TYR A 32 1.21 10.14 -9.23
CA TYR A 32 1.69 9.15 -10.19
C TYR A 32 0.64 8.95 -11.28
N CYS A 33 1.02 9.21 -12.53
CA CYS A 33 0.19 8.93 -13.69
C CYS A 33 0.50 7.53 -14.19
N ILE A 34 -0.44 6.61 -14.08
CA ILE A 34 -0.33 5.27 -14.65
C ILE A 34 -0.93 5.31 -16.06
N VAL A 35 -0.12 4.94 -17.04
CA VAL A 35 -0.50 4.84 -18.44
C VAL A 35 -0.41 3.37 -18.86
N SER A 36 -1.51 2.79 -19.32
CA SER A 36 -1.55 1.37 -19.67
C SER A 36 -2.55 1.07 -20.78
N ASP A 37 -2.27 0.05 -21.57
CA ASP A 37 -3.18 -0.58 -22.51
C ASP A 37 -3.94 -1.77 -21.94
N CYS A 38 -3.68 -2.12 -20.66
CA CYS A 38 -4.29 -3.26 -19.96
C CYS A 38 -5.43 -2.80 -19.03
N PRO A 39 -6.72 -2.95 -19.41
CA PRO A 39 -7.86 -2.54 -18.59
C PRO A 39 -7.94 -3.27 -17.26
N GLU A 40 -7.51 -4.55 -17.20
CA GLU A 40 -7.53 -5.35 -15.98
C GLU A 40 -6.51 -4.85 -14.96
N LEU A 41 -5.33 -4.40 -15.42
CA LEU A 41 -4.37 -3.72 -14.56
C LEU A 41 -4.97 -2.45 -13.95
N ILE A 42 -5.57 -1.60 -14.77
CA ILE A 42 -6.19 -0.35 -14.31
C ILE A 42 -7.31 -0.64 -13.31
N ARG A 43 -8.20 -1.59 -13.60
CA ARG A 43 -9.26 -2.02 -12.66
C ARG A 43 -8.70 -2.54 -11.34
N THR A 44 -7.61 -3.28 -11.40
CA THR A 44 -6.92 -3.79 -10.21
C THR A 44 -6.38 -2.65 -9.36
N LEU A 45 -5.73 -1.66 -9.98
CA LEU A 45 -5.24 -0.47 -9.29
C LEU A 45 -6.39 0.35 -8.68
N GLU A 46 -7.54 0.44 -9.36
CA GLU A 46 -8.75 1.09 -8.83
C GLU A 46 -9.24 0.44 -7.52
N LEU A 47 -9.08 -0.88 -7.39
CA LEU A 47 -9.43 -1.61 -6.17
C LEU A 47 -8.37 -1.48 -5.08
N LEU A 48 -7.08 -1.46 -5.46
CA LEU A 48 -5.96 -1.37 -4.52
C LEU A 48 -5.78 0.03 -3.92
N TYR A 49 -6.13 1.07 -4.68
CA TYR A 49 -5.91 2.47 -4.31
C TYR A 49 -7.21 3.28 -4.26
N VAL A 50 -8.33 2.62 -3.94
CA VAL A 50 -9.63 3.30 -3.80
C VAL A 50 -9.51 4.47 -2.81
N GLY A 51 -10.07 5.63 -3.19
CA GLY A 51 -9.94 6.87 -2.42
C GLY A 51 -8.73 7.74 -2.80
N PHE A 52 -7.67 7.14 -3.35
CA PHE A 52 -6.47 7.86 -3.81
C PHE A 52 -6.40 7.97 -5.33
N LEU A 53 -7.20 7.23 -6.05
CA LEU A 53 -7.22 7.25 -7.51
C LEU A 53 -8.06 8.41 -8.03
N LYS A 54 -7.50 9.14 -8.99
CA LYS A 54 -8.09 10.32 -9.63
C LYS A 54 -8.07 10.17 -11.14
N TYR A 55 -8.97 10.89 -11.80
CA TYR A 55 -9.00 10.98 -13.27
C TYR A 55 -8.08 12.08 -13.80
N GLU A 56 -7.73 13.05 -12.93
CA GLU A 56 -6.85 14.17 -13.24
C GLU A 56 -5.78 14.31 -12.15
N ALA A 57 -4.63 14.87 -12.50
CA ALA A 57 -3.57 15.16 -11.54
C ALA A 57 -3.99 16.28 -10.60
N VAL A 58 -3.74 16.09 -9.30
CA VAL A 58 -3.98 17.10 -8.26
C VAL A 58 -2.76 18.03 -8.13
N GLN A 59 -1.59 17.50 -8.46
CA GLN A 59 -0.30 18.20 -8.39
C GLN A 59 0.60 17.75 -9.54
N LYS A 60 1.88 18.20 -9.55
CA LYS A 60 2.87 17.65 -10.49
C LYS A 60 2.93 16.14 -10.36
N TYR A 61 3.05 15.45 -11.49
CA TYR A 61 3.05 13.99 -11.50
C TYR A 61 4.29 13.40 -12.18
N MET A 62 4.57 12.15 -11.83
CA MET A 62 5.54 11.29 -12.50
C MET A 62 4.77 10.23 -13.28
N GLU A 63 5.21 9.92 -14.50
CA GLU A 63 4.52 8.97 -15.35
C GLU A 63 5.14 7.58 -15.25
N LEU A 64 4.29 6.57 -15.04
CA LEU A 64 4.60 5.15 -15.14
C LEU A 64 3.86 4.59 -16.36
N GLN A 65 4.60 4.09 -17.31
CA GLN A 65 4.03 3.43 -18.49
C GLN A 65 4.12 1.92 -18.29
N ILE A 66 3.02 1.21 -18.54
CA ILE A 66 2.92 -0.25 -18.35
C ILE A 66 2.11 -0.81 -19.52
N TYR A 67 2.77 -1.50 -20.43
CA TYR A 67 2.16 -2.08 -21.61
C TYR A 67 2.28 -3.61 -21.58
N GLN A 68 1.20 -4.29 -21.90
CA GLN A 68 1.21 -5.74 -22.01
C GLN A 68 1.86 -6.16 -23.33
N ILE A 69 2.96 -6.90 -23.27
CA ILE A 69 3.73 -7.35 -24.43
C ILE A 69 3.62 -8.87 -24.69
N GLY A 70 3.07 -9.61 -23.75
CA GLY A 70 2.90 -11.06 -23.84
C GLY A 70 1.91 -11.59 -22.81
N ASN A 71 1.83 -12.91 -22.71
CA ASN A 71 1.01 -13.54 -21.67
C ASN A 71 1.71 -13.40 -20.32
N GLU A 72 1.16 -12.56 -19.43
CA GLU A 72 1.75 -12.21 -18.12
C GLU A 72 3.13 -11.50 -18.22
N GLU A 73 3.45 -10.88 -19.34
CA GLU A 73 4.65 -10.07 -19.52
C GLU A 73 4.26 -8.62 -19.81
N TYR A 74 4.90 -7.68 -19.10
CA TYR A 74 4.62 -6.26 -19.18
C TYR A 74 5.91 -5.48 -19.35
N GLN A 75 5.95 -4.63 -20.38
CA GLN A 75 6.98 -3.61 -20.49
C GLN A 75 6.62 -2.46 -19.54
N VAL A 76 7.52 -2.14 -18.63
CA VAL A 76 7.34 -1.08 -17.64
C VAL A 76 8.38 0.00 -17.86
N SER A 77 7.96 1.26 -17.78
CA SER A 77 8.87 2.39 -17.94
C SER A 77 8.63 3.44 -16.87
N PHE A 78 9.70 3.89 -16.22
CA PHE A 78 9.68 4.92 -15.19
C PHE A 78 11.01 5.67 -15.17
N ASN A 79 10.98 7.02 -15.14
CA ASN A 79 12.17 7.88 -15.11
C ASN A 79 13.20 7.56 -16.19
N GLY A 80 12.74 7.28 -17.41
CA GLY A 80 13.61 6.98 -18.56
C GLY A 80 14.25 5.59 -18.53
N LYS A 81 13.93 4.75 -17.56
CA LYS A 81 14.32 3.34 -17.51
C LYS A 81 13.16 2.47 -17.95
N THR A 82 13.45 1.49 -18.78
CA THR A 82 12.50 0.50 -19.26
C THR A 82 12.98 -0.90 -18.87
N ASP A 83 12.05 -1.74 -18.43
CA ASP A 83 12.31 -3.11 -18.02
C ASP A 83 11.11 -4.00 -18.38
N VAL A 84 11.25 -5.32 -18.28
CA VAL A 84 10.17 -6.29 -18.45
C VAL A 84 9.85 -6.95 -17.11
N GLN A 85 8.58 -6.96 -16.74
CA GLN A 85 8.09 -7.45 -15.45
C GLN A 85 6.92 -8.42 -15.65
N ASN A 86 6.86 -9.46 -14.82
CA ASN A 86 5.71 -10.37 -14.77
C ASN A 86 4.71 -9.98 -13.67
N ASP A 87 5.08 -9.05 -12.78
CA ASP A 87 4.24 -8.53 -11.71
C ASP A 87 4.20 -6.99 -11.75
N PRO A 88 3.37 -6.42 -12.64
CA PRO A 88 3.29 -4.97 -12.82
C PRO A 88 2.70 -4.26 -11.59
N ILE A 89 1.87 -4.96 -10.79
CA ILE A 89 1.33 -4.39 -9.54
C ILE A 89 2.44 -4.21 -8.50
N ARG A 90 3.32 -5.19 -8.38
CA ARG A 90 4.49 -5.07 -7.49
C ARG A 90 5.40 -3.94 -7.93
N PHE A 91 5.61 -3.77 -9.24
CA PHE A 91 6.38 -2.65 -9.78
C PHE A 91 5.75 -1.30 -9.39
N VAL A 92 4.45 -1.12 -9.62
CA VAL A 92 3.71 0.10 -9.21
C VAL A 92 3.86 0.33 -7.71
N LYS A 93 3.64 -0.71 -6.89
CA LYS A 93 3.74 -0.64 -5.43
C LYS A 93 5.14 -0.20 -4.97
N ASN A 94 6.20 -0.75 -5.56
CA ASN A 94 7.56 -0.37 -5.24
C ASN A 94 7.78 1.13 -5.51
N ILE A 95 7.39 1.62 -6.70
CA ILE A 95 7.52 3.04 -7.05
C ILE A 95 6.70 3.92 -6.10
N LEU A 96 5.46 3.53 -5.80
CA LEU A 96 4.60 4.31 -4.91
C LEU A 96 5.13 4.40 -3.48
N PHE A 97 5.88 3.42 -3.00
CA PHE A 97 6.34 3.34 -1.61
C PHE A 97 7.86 3.45 -1.44
N GLU A 98 8.62 3.74 -2.49
CA GLU A 98 10.04 4.06 -2.37
C GLU A 98 10.28 5.38 -1.62
N ASN A 99 11.23 5.36 -0.70
CA ASN A 99 11.57 6.48 0.18
C ASN A 99 11.88 7.81 -0.52
N PRO A 100 12.62 7.87 -1.65
CA PRO A 100 13.00 9.14 -2.27
C PRO A 100 11.82 10.02 -2.70
N TYR A 101 10.63 9.43 -2.82
CA TYR A 101 9.45 10.15 -3.29
C TYR A 101 8.52 10.62 -2.17
N PHE A 102 8.85 10.32 -0.90
CA PHE A 102 8.16 10.92 0.25
C PHE A 102 8.66 12.34 0.54
N ASP A 103 7.87 13.09 1.29
CA ASP A 103 8.34 14.29 1.96
C ASP A 103 9.49 13.94 2.91
N GLU A 104 10.50 14.82 2.98
CA GLU A 104 11.71 14.58 3.80
C GLU A 104 11.41 14.46 5.30
N SER A 105 10.27 14.98 5.74
CA SER A 105 9.80 14.84 7.13
C SER A 105 9.15 13.50 7.45
N ILE A 106 8.97 12.59 6.47
CA ILE A 106 8.21 11.36 6.63
C ILE A 106 9.13 10.13 6.72
N LEU A 107 8.95 9.37 7.80
CA LEU A 107 9.43 8.01 7.92
C LEU A 107 8.30 7.06 7.52
N ALA A 108 8.52 6.25 6.49
CA ALA A 108 7.60 5.23 6.06
C ALA A 108 8.03 3.85 6.59
N LEU A 109 7.10 3.12 7.24
CA LEU A 109 7.33 1.77 7.75
C LEU A 109 6.35 0.78 7.14
N HIS A 110 6.83 -0.43 6.83
CA HIS A 110 5.93 -1.51 6.41
C HIS A 110 5.19 -2.09 7.62
N GLY A 111 3.90 -1.81 7.69
CA GLY A 111 3.08 -2.23 8.81
C GLY A 111 1.63 -1.83 8.66
N ALA A 112 0.87 -1.97 9.73
CA ALA A 112 -0.50 -1.50 9.83
C ALA A 112 -0.67 -0.68 11.11
N ALA A 113 -1.68 0.20 11.13
CA ALA A 113 -1.97 1.03 12.29
C ALA A 113 -3.48 1.20 12.51
N ILE A 114 -3.86 1.25 13.78
CA ILE A 114 -5.21 1.56 14.23
C ILE A 114 -5.18 2.65 15.30
N GLY A 115 -6.27 3.40 15.41
CA GLY A 115 -6.51 4.34 16.50
C GLY A 115 -7.06 3.63 17.75
N THR A 116 -6.41 3.84 18.89
CA THR A 116 -6.81 3.33 20.20
C THR A 116 -7.07 4.53 21.13
N GLY A 117 -8.29 5.06 21.12
CA GLY A 117 -8.59 6.35 21.74
C GLY A 117 -7.94 7.49 20.94
N GLU A 118 -7.11 8.29 21.62
CA GLU A 118 -6.40 9.43 21.01
C GLU A 118 -4.99 9.08 20.49
N MET A 119 -4.60 7.82 20.56
CA MET A 119 -3.27 7.33 20.20
C MET A 119 -3.34 6.27 19.10
N ALA A 120 -2.24 6.10 18.36
CA ALA A 120 -2.07 5.06 17.36
C ALA A 120 -1.35 3.84 17.95
N SER A 121 -1.87 2.65 17.63
CA SER A 121 -1.17 1.37 17.84
C SER A 121 -0.65 0.86 16.49
N LEU A 122 0.67 0.66 16.42
CA LEU A 122 1.36 0.24 15.20
C LEU A 122 1.65 -1.26 15.26
N PHE A 123 1.37 -1.96 14.16
CA PHE A 123 1.64 -3.39 14.00
C PHE A 123 2.72 -3.60 12.96
N LEU A 124 3.92 -3.96 13.42
CA LEU A 124 5.08 -4.27 12.60
C LEU A 124 5.34 -5.77 12.61
N GLY A 125 6.02 -6.28 11.60
CA GLY A 125 6.36 -7.70 11.52
C GLY A 125 6.52 -8.18 10.08
N ARG A 126 7.03 -9.40 9.93
CA ARG A 126 7.29 -10.01 8.60
C ARG A 126 6.00 -10.15 7.80
N THR A 127 6.14 -10.31 6.49
CA THR A 127 5.03 -10.71 5.62
C THR A 127 4.40 -12.00 6.15
N CYS A 128 3.08 -12.12 6.10
CA CYS A 128 2.30 -13.25 6.62
C CYS A 128 2.33 -13.43 8.16
N ALA A 129 2.83 -12.47 8.93
CA ALA A 129 2.77 -12.52 10.40
C ALA A 129 1.34 -12.34 10.96
N GLY A 130 0.37 -11.93 10.14
CA GLY A 130 -1.01 -11.73 10.54
C GLY A 130 -1.41 -10.27 10.80
N LYS A 131 -0.56 -9.29 10.46
CA LYS A 131 -0.84 -7.85 10.64
C LYS A 131 -2.21 -7.44 10.09
N THR A 132 -2.47 -7.71 8.81
CA THR A 132 -3.73 -7.39 8.12
C THR A 132 -4.95 -8.05 8.78
N THR A 133 -4.83 -9.33 9.13
CA THR A 133 -5.93 -10.08 9.78
C THR A 133 -6.25 -9.49 11.16
N LEU A 134 -5.22 -9.16 11.96
CA LEU A 134 -5.39 -8.53 13.25
C LEU A 134 -6.01 -7.13 13.11
N THR A 135 -5.52 -6.33 12.18
CA THR A 135 -6.06 -4.99 11.89
C THR A 135 -7.53 -5.07 11.48
N ALA A 136 -7.87 -5.94 10.55
CA ALA A 136 -9.25 -6.16 10.11
C ALA A 136 -10.16 -6.60 11.27
N TYR A 137 -9.68 -7.49 12.14
CA TYR A 137 -10.42 -7.91 13.32
C TYR A 137 -10.68 -6.75 14.27
N LEU A 138 -9.64 -5.97 14.61
CA LEU A 138 -9.75 -4.86 15.56
C LEU A 138 -10.63 -3.72 15.03
N VAL A 139 -10.52 -3.38 13.76
CA VAL A 139 -11.38 -2.38 13.12
C VAL A 139 -12.85 -2.80 13.18
N ASN A 140 -13.16 -4.08 12.98
CA ASN A 140 -14.52 -4.59 13.14
C ASN A 140 -14.98 -4.66 14.62
N LYS A 141 -14.06 -4.52 15.58
CA LYS A 141 -14.38 -4.34 17.02
C LYS A 141 -14.56 -2.87 17.40
N GLY A 142 -14.53 -1.94 16.43
CA GLY A 142 -14.81 -0.52 16.65
C GLY A 142 -13.57 0.37 16.76
N PHE A 143 -12.36 -0.17 16.63
CA PHE A 143 -11.16 0.65 16.55
C PHE A 143 -11.12 1.42 15.23
N LYS A 144 -10.57 2.63 15.25
CA LYS A 144 -10.41 3.43 14.04
C LYS A 144 -9.28 2.90 13.17
N TYR A 145 -9.50 2.79 11.89
CA TYR A 145 -8.51 2.37 10.91
C TYR A 145 -7.62 3.56 10.50
N ILE A 146 -6.31 3.40 10.54
CA ILE A 146 -5.34 4.43 10.11
C ILE A 146 -4.72 4.04 8.77
N THR A 147 -4.14 2.86 8.66
CA THR A 147 -3.44 2.40 7.45
C THR A 147 -3.14 0.90 7.47
N GLU A 148 -2.88 0.36 6.28
CA GLU A 148 -2.21 -0.94 6.05
C GLU A 148 -1.06 -0.77 5.07
N ASP A 149 -0.11 -1.68 5.15
CA ASP A 149 1.10 -1.77 4.31
C ASP A 149 2.06 -0.58 4.44
N CYS A 150 1.59 0.64 4.69
CA CYS A 150 2.42 1.84 4.75
C CYS A 150 2.03 2.74 5.93
N ILE A 151 2.80 2.71 7.01
CA ILE A 151 2.66 3.62 8.14
C ILE A 151 3.51 4.85 7.86
N LEU A 152 2.89 6.03 7.79
CA LEU A 152 3.56 7.30 7.55
C LEU A 152 3.71 8.05 8.86
N ILE A 153 4.95 8.20 9.34
CA ILE A 153 5.27 8.90 10.58
C ILE A 153 5.98 10.20 10.23
N ASN A 154 5.41 11.32 10.63
CA ASN A 154 6.13 12.58 10.61
C ASN A 154 7.10 12.59 11.81
N TYR A 155 8.40 12.66 11.56
CA TYR A 155 9.39 12.57 12.62
C TYR A 155 9.56 13.87 13.40
N ALA A 156 9.08 15.02 12.89
CA ALA A 156 9.17 16.30 13.60
C ALA A 156 8.18 16.36 14.77
N ASP A 157 6.94 15.97 14.53
CA ASP A 157 5.86 15.96 15.55
C ASP A 157 5.54 14.57 16.10
N LYS A 158 6.14 13.50 15.54
CA LYS A 158 5.96 12.08 15.90
C LYS A 158 4.52 11.59 15.73
N LEU A 159 3.78 12.20 14.83
CA LEU A 159 2.42 11.80 14.51
C LEU A 159 2.39 10.78 13.35
N VAL A 160 1.45 9.86 13.43
CA VAL A 160 1.11 8.92 12.35
C VAL A 160 0.09 9.59 11.45
N ASN A 161 0.44 9.82 10.20
CA ASN A 161 -0.45 10.40 9.21
C ASN A 161 -1.37 9.32 8.63
N PRO A 162 -2.69 9.55 8.54
CA PRO A 162 -3.60 8.61 7.92
C PRO A 162 -3.29 8.36 6.45
N CYS A 163 -3.23 7.09 6.08
CA CYS A 163 -3.14 6.64 4.69
C CYS A 163 -4.04 5.39 4.54
N PRO A 164 -5.36 5.55 4.55
CA PRO A 164 -6.30 4.45 4.63
C PRO A 164 -6.40 3.70 3.30
N LEU A 165 -5.39 2.88 3.00
CA LEU A 165 -5.44 1.91 1.91
C LEU A 165 -6.44 0.80 2.22
N PRO A 166 -7.10 0.18 1.23
CA PRO A 166 -7.95 -0.97 1.46
C PRO A 166 -7.20 -2.12 2.15
N LEU A 167 -7.87 -2.84 3.03
CA LEU A 167 -7.33 -4.04 3.65
C LEU A 167 -7.33 -5.21 2.65
N HIS A 168 -6.21 -5.92 2.54
CA HIS A 168 -6.00 -7.01 1.57
C HIS A 168 -5.78 -8.35 2.28
N LEU A 169 -6.82 -9.18 2.33
CA LEU A 169 -6.78 -10.49 2.97
C LEU A 169 -6.46 -11.61 1.98
N ARG A 170 -5.68 -12.56 2.42
CA ARG A 170 -5.58 -13.91 1.82
C ARG A 170 -6.69 -14.80 2.36
N ASP A 171 -6.89 -15.98 1.75
CA ASP A 171 -7.91 -16.94 2.17
C ASP A 171 -7.88 -17.22 3.68
N GLY A 172 -6.74 -17.58 4.23
CA GLY A 172 -6.61 -17.85 5.67
C GLY A 172 -6.96 -16.65 6.58
N GLY A 173 -6.71 -15.41 6.13
CA GLY A 173 -7.13 -14.21 6.86
C GLY A 173 -8.64 -14.02 6.82
N LYS A 174 -9.25 -14.21 5.65
CA LYS A 174 -10.71 -14.19 5.47
C LYS A 174 -11.37 -15.26 6.35
N ASP A 175 -10.86 -16.50 6.35
CA ASP A 175 -11.41 -17.61 7.15
C ASP A 175 -11.37 -17.30 8.65
N VAL A 176 -10.29 -16.67 9.14
CA VAL A 176 -10.20 -16.24 10.53
C VAL A 176 -11.29 -15.21 10.86
N LEU A 177 -11.54 -14.24 9.99
CA LEU A 177 -12.60 -13.25 10.21
C LEU A 177 -13.99 -13.91 10.21
N LEU A 178 -14.26 -14.78 9.25
CA LEU A 178 -15.54 -15.49 9.16
C LEU A 178 -15.80 -16.36 10.42
N LYS A 179 -14.79 -17.07 10.93
CA LYS A 179 -14.89 -17.85 12.18
C LYS A 179 -15.20 -16.95 13.40
N ASN A 180 -14.91 -15.67 13.33
CA ASN A 180 -15.23 -14.69 14.36
C ASN A 180 -16.49 -13.86 14.06
N ASN A 181 -17.35 -14.33 13.14
CA ASN A 181 -18.58 -13.66 12.70
C ASN A 181 -18.32 -12.26 12.11
N ILE A 182 -17.19 -12.07 11.44
CA ILE A 182 -16.82 -10.83 10.76
C ILE A 182 -16.83 -11.11 9.26
N ALA A 183 -17.80 -10.55 8.56
CA ALA A 183 -18.00 -10.73 7.12
C ALA A 183 -18.20 -9.36 6.44
N PRO A 184 -17.14 -8.55 6.23
CA PRO A 184 -17.25 -7.34 5.46
C PRO A 184 -17.61 -7.64 4.00
N GLU A 185 -18.12 -6.63 3.30
CA GLU A 185 -18.33 -6.74 1.86
C GLU A 185 -16.99 -6.76 1.14
N TYR A 186 -16.57 -7.95 0.74
CA TYR A 186 -15.31 -8.18 0.03
C TYR A 186 -15.48 -7.96 -1.48
N ARG A 187 -14.43 -7.36 -2.09
CA ARG A 187 -14.17 -7.47 -3.52
C ARG A 187 -13.00 -8.41 -3.73
N TYR A 188 -13.06 -9.27 -4.73
CA TYR A 188 -11.99 -10.22 -5.03
C TYR A 188 -11.12 -9.68 -6.15
N ILE A 189 -9.82 -9.64 -5.90
CA ILE A 189 -8.79 -9.30 -6.88
C ILE A 189 -8.12 -10.59 -7.31
N ASN A 190 -8.09 -10.84 -8.62
CA ASN A 190 -7.37 -11.94 -9.25
C ASN A 190 -6.69 -11.40 -10.50
N PHE A 191 -5.46 -10.92 -10.34
CA PHE A 191 -4.67 -10.36 -11.43
C PHE A 191 -3.20 -10.69 -11.21
N SER A 192 -2.55 -11.30 -12.22
CA SER A 192 -1.15 -11.73 -12.12
C SER A 192 -0.92 -12.58 -10.84
N SER A 193 0.09 -12.27 -10.05
CA SER A 193 0.40 -12.95 -8.78
C SER A 193 -0.53 -12.60 -7.62
N ILE A 194 -1.46 -11.65 -7.80
CA ILE A 194 -2.31 -11.13 -6.71
C ILE A 194 -3.66 -11.84 -6.68
N LYS A 195 -3.88 -12.61 -5.61
CA LYS A 195 -5.20 -13.19 -5.25
C LYS A 195 -5.55 -12.70 -3.85
N ARG A 196 -6.48 -11.75 -3.73
CA ARG A 196 -6.82 -11.10 -2.46
C ARG A 196 -8.30 -10.76 -2.37
N TYR A 197 -8.82 -10.85 -1.16
CA TYR A 197 -10.09 -10.24 -0.79
C TYR A 197 -9.81 -8.85 -0.24
N THR A 198 -10.41 -7.84 -0.82
CA THR A 198 -10.21 -6.45 -0.42
C THR A 198 -11.49 -5.81 0.07
N PHE A 199 -11.38 -4.97 1.07
CA PHE A 199 -12.47 -4.13 1.55
C PHE A 199 -11.93 -2.85 2.18
N MET A 200 -12.75 -1.81 2.18
CA MET A 200 -12.42 -0.55 2.82
C MET A 200 -13.13 -0.47 4.16
N PRO A 201 -12.41 -0.30 5.29
CA PRO A 201 -13.02 -0.04 6.58
C PRO A 201 -13.84 1.24 6.59
N GLN A 202 -14.99 1.25 7.28
CA GLN A 202 -15.85 2.43 7.38
C GLN A 202 -15.39 3.41 8.46
N ASN A 203 -14.88 2.90 9.60
CA ASN A 203 -14.42 3.70 10.71
C ASN A 203 -12.94 4.08 10.53
N VAL A 204 -12.68 5.14 9.77
CA VAL A 204 -11.32 5.60 9.41
C VAL A 204 -10.90 6.78 10.28
N GLU A 205 -9.66 6.77 10.73
CA GLU A 205 -9.05 7.96 11.33
C GLU A 205 -8.65 8.96 10.23
N THR A 206 -9.03 10.22 10.39
CA THR A 206 -8.77 11.27 9.40
C THR A 206 -7.74 12.30 9.84
N LYS A 207 -7.29 12.23 11.10
CA LYS A 207 -6.34 13.17 11.68
C LYS A 207 -5.02 12.50 12.02
N PRO A 208 -3.89 13.22 11.90
CA PRO A 208 -2.62 12.76 12.44
C PRO A 208 -2.74 12.42 13.91
N THR A 209 -2.19 11.27 14.32
CA THR A 209 -2.44 10.67 15.64
C THR A 209 -1.11 10.32 16.32
N PRO A 210 -0.88 10.69 17.60
CA PRO A 210 0.36 10.38 18.30
C PRO A 210 0.54 8.87 18.49
N ILE A 211 1.79 8.40 18.46
CA ILE A 211 2.13 6.99 18.67
C ILE A 211 1.95 6.63 20.16
N GLY A 212 1.06 5.69 20.45
CA GLY A 212 0.85 5.14 21.79
C GLY A 212 1.63 3.85 22.02
N ALA A 213 1.64 2.94 21.04
CA ALA A 213 2.32 1.66 21.16
C ALA A 213 2.80 1.12 19.82
N ILE A 214 3.89 0.34 19.86
CA ILE A 214 4.41 -0.41 18.71
C ILE A 214 4.43 -1.89 19.06
N TYR A 215 3.72 -2.70 18.29
CA TYR A 215 3.64 -4.15 18.44
C TYR A 215 4.39 -4.84 17.31
N PHE A 216 5.38 -5.66 17.67
CA PHE A 216 6.07 -6.53 16.72
C PHE A 216 5.35 -7.88 16.67
N ILE A 217 4.60 -8.10 15.61
CA ILE A 217 3.80 -9.31 15.42
C ILE A 217 4.68 -10.45 14.93
N THR A 218 4.66 -11.56 15.65
CA THR A 218 5.29 -12.81 15.25
C THR A 218 4.28 -13.93 15.36
N ARG A 219 4.27 -14.84 14.39
CA ARG A 219 3.44 -16.04 14.45
C ARG A 219 4.17 -17.10 15.26
N ASP A 220 3.52 -17.57 16.32
CA ASP A 220 3.96 -18.70 17.12
C ASP A 220 2.73 -19.63 17.31
N GLU A 221 2.82 -20.84 16.83
CA GLU A 221 1.69 -21.79 16.87
C GLU A 221 1.41 -22.33 18.28
N ASN A 222 2.39 -22.21 19.17
CA ASN A 222 2.34 -22.80 20.51
C ASN A 222 2.08 -21.75 21.61
N ARG A 223 2.10 -20.45 21.30
CA ARG A 223 2.03 -19.41 22.31
C ARG A 223 1.25 -18.18 21.86
N ASN A 224 0.21 -17.85 22.62
CA ASN A 224 -0.52 -16.59 22.47
C ASN A 224 -0.17 -15.69 23.66
N ARG A 225 0.83 -14.82 23.50
CA ARG A 225 1.24 -13.90 24.55
C ARG A 225 1.64 -12.53 24.00
N VAL A 226 1.45 -11.52 24.83
CA VAL A 226 2.04 -10.19 24.65
C VAL A 226 3.12 -10.04 25.71
N CYS A 227 4.29 -9.57 25.35
CA CYS A 227 5.38 -9.29 26.27
C CYS A 227 6.07 -7.98 25.91
N SER A 228 6.53 -7.24 26.91
CA SER A 228 7.36 -6.06 26.71
C SER A 228 8.72 -6.46 26.14
N LEU A 229 9.26 -5.63 25.25
CA LEU A 229 10.62 -5.73 24.76
C LEU A 229 11.52 -4.73 25.49
N LYS A 230 12.79 -5.07 25.64
CA LYS A 230 13.81 -4.10 26.02
C LYS A 230 13.97 -3.08 24.89
N THR A 231 14.36 -1.86 25.23
CA THR A 231 14.49 -0.75 24.27
C THR A 231 15.44 -1.09 23.14
N GLU A 232 16.55 -1.75 23.43
CA GLU A 232 17.55 -2.15 22.46
C GLU A 232 16.98 -3.15 21.41
N ASP A 233 16.24 -4.16 21.91
CA ASP A 233 15.60 -5.17 21.06
C ASP A 233 14.49 -4.53 20.17
N ALA A 234 13.72 -3.62 20.75
CA ALA A 234 12.69 -2.89 20.03
C ALA A 234 13.31 -2.01 18.92
N PHE A 235 14.40 -1.32 19.22
CA PHE A 235 15.13 -0.48 18.26
C PHE A 235 15.70 -1.30 17.09
N ILE A 236 16.36 -2.44 17.37
CA ILE A 236 16.88 -3.34 16.34
C ILE A 236 15.76 -3.85 15.43
N ARG A 237 14.59 -4.19 16.00
CA ARG A 237 13.44 -4.64 15.22
C ARG A 237 12.86 -3.52 14.38
N LEU A 238 12.82 -2.29 14.90
CA LEU A 238 12.32 -1.12 14.19
C LEU A 238 13.21 -0.81 12.97
N ILE A 239 14.53 -0.81 13.11
CA ILE A 239 15.48 -0.58 12.00
C ILE A 239 15.31 -1.65 10.89
N LYS A 240 14.97 -2.88 11.27
CA LYS A 240 14.73 -3.99 10.32
C LYS A 240 13.33 -3.96 9.69
N SER A 241 12.50 -2.97 10.04
CA SER A 241 11.12 -2.83 9.55
C SER A 241 10.88 -1.70 8.55
N PRO A 242 11.89 -1.02 7.95
CA PRO A 242 11.64 -0.02 6.93
C PRO A 242 10.91 -0.63 5.73
N ILE A 243 10.27 0.22 4.93
CA ILE A 243 9.67 -0.20 3.67
C ILE A 243 10.81 -0.60 2.71
N THR A 244 11.20 -1.84 2.77
CA THR A 244 11.95 -2.53 1.72
C THR A 244 11.00 -3.55 1.13
N TRP A 245 10.51 -3.26 -0.04
CA TRP A 245 9.70 -4.18 -0.83
C TRP A 245 10.58 -5.07 -1.68
#